data_94cc27876caf13d6809ffd9ae84b9432
#
_entry.id   94cc27876caf13d6809ffd9ae84b9432
#
_cell.length_a   1.000
_cell.length_b   1.000
_cell.length_c   1.000
_cell.angle_alpha   90.00
_cell.angle_beta   90.00
_cell.angle_gamma   90.00
#
_symmetry.space_group_name_H-M   'P 1'
#
loop_
_entity.id
_entity.type
_entity.pdbx_description
1 polymer ?
#
loop_
_entity_poly.entity_id
_entity_poly.type
_entity_poly.pdbx_seq_one_letter_code
_entity_poly.pdbx_strand_id
1 'polypeptide(L)'
;MLTLVIGGAARGKSEYAESLVLRSTLPRYYLATMQVWDAECAARVEKHRRMRAAKQFETVECPLHLDAVHLPARGTALLEDLGNLTANELYDPAGAGPQTAQAILSGLDAVYAQCETLIVVSNEVFSGGADYAGDTDRYLLALAQVNNTLAARADAVVRVVCGIPVYYKGVEK
;
A
#
# COMPACT_ATOMS: atom_id res chain seq x y z
N MET A 1 14.46 -4.05 -3.96
CA MET A 1 13.62 -3.77 -5.14
C MET A 1 12.33 -3.11 -4.71
N LEU A 2 11.91 -2.03 -5.37
CA LEU A 2 10.66 -1.32 -5.10
C LEU A 2 9.68 -1.55 -6.26
N THR A 3 8.48 -2.06 -5.97
CA THR A 3 7.43 -2.31 -6.96
C THR A 3 6.15 -1.58 -6.58
N LEU A 4 5.59 -0.79 -7.49
CA LEU A 4 4.29 -0.16 -7.34
C LEU A 4 3.25 -0.93 -8.14
N VAL A 5 2.20 -1.41 -7.46
CA VAL A 5 1.04 -2.10 -8.06
C VAL A 5 -0.17 -1.19 -7.98
N ILE A 6 -0.68 -0.73 -9.12
CA ILE A 6 -1.82 0.19 -9.20
C ILE A 6 -3.00 -0.44 -9.92
N GLY A 7 -4.18 0.15 -9.78
CA GLY A 7 -5.38 -0.21 -10.53
C GLY A 7 -6.67 0.19 -9.80
N GLY A 8 -7.80 0.02 -10.45
CA GLY A 8 -9.12 0.31 -9.89
C GLY A 8 -9.52 -0.62 -8.76
N ALA A 9 -10.57 -0.28 -8.03
CA ALA A 9 -11.12 -1.12 -6.96
C ALA A 9 -11.53 -2.51 -7.49
N ALA A 10 -11.34 -3.55 -6.66
CA ALA A 10 -11.74 -4.93 -6.96
C ALA A 10 -11.23 -5.49 -8.31
N ARG A 11 -10.01 -5.11 -8.72
CA ARG A 11 -9.40 -5.50 -10.00
C ARG A 11 -8.28 -6.54 -9.86
N GLY A 12 -8.13 -7.19 -8.70
CA GLY A 12 -7.12 -8.25 -8.49
C GLY A 12 -5.73 -7.74 -8.11
N LYS A 13 -5.60 -6.46 -7.70
CA LYS A 13 -4.29 -5.89 -7.27
C LYS A 13 -3.69 -6.63 -6.09
N SER A 14 -4.51 -6.86 -5.04
CA SER A 14 -4.07 -7.50 -3.80
C SER A 14 -3.58 -8.91 -4.06
N GLU A 15 -4.36 -9.70 -4.81
CA GLU A 15 -4.00 -11.07 -5.18
C GLU A 15 -2.72 -11.12 -6.01
N TYR A 16 -2.57 -10.17 -6.95
CA TYR A 16 -1.36 -10.07 -7.76
C TYR A 16 -0.15 -9.68 -6.90
N ALA A 17 -0.27 -8.65 -6.07
CA ALA A 17 0.80 -8.21 -5.18
C ALA A 17 1.22 -9.30 -4.19
N GLU A 18 0.27 -10.02 -3.59
CA GLU A 18 0.55 -11.19 -2.75
C GLU A 18 1.30 -12.28 -3.54
N SER A 19 0.91 -12.54 -4.80
CA SER A 19 1.59 -13.54 -5.63
C SER A 19 3.06 -13.21 -5.88
N LEU A 20 3.41 -11.92 -5.99
CA LEU A 20 4.80 -11.48 -6.08
C LEU A 20 5.57 -11.77 -4.78
N VAL A 21 4.96 -11.48 -3.62
CA VAL A 21 5.59 -11.77 -2.32
C VAL A 21 5.77 -13.26 -2.12
N LEU A 22 4.80 -14.09 -2.54
CA LEU A 22 4.87 -15.54 -2.36
C LEU A 22 5.99 -16.21 -3.17
N ARG A 23 6.54 -15.54 -4.18
CA ARG A 23 7.74 -16.00 -4.92
C ARG A 23 9.04 -15.70 -4.16
N SER A 24 9.01 -14.84 -3.11
CA SER A 24 10.19 -14.49 -2.31
C SER A 24 10.42 -15.49 -1.18
N THR A 25 11.64 -15.44 -0.64
CA THR A 25 12.00 -16.17 0.59
C THR A 25 11.38 -15.51 1.83
N LEU A 26 11.38 -16.22 2.95
CA LEU A 26 11.01 -15.67 4.26
C LEU A 26 12.12 -14.78 4.82
N PRO A 27 11.80 -13.81 5.67
CA PRO A 27 10.45 -13.46 6.16
C PRO A 27 9.64 -12.64 5.15
N ARG A 28 8.31 -12.71 5.29
CA ARG A 28 7.35 -11.96 4.48
C ARG A 28 6.46 -11.13 5.40
N TYR A 29 6.43 -9.83 5.20
CA TYR A 29 5.66 -8.90 6.01
C TYR A 29 4.45 -8.37 5.25
N TYR A 30 3.32 -8.29 5.95
CA TYR A 30 2.12 -7.63 5.44
C TYR A 30 1.84 -6.39 6.28
N LEU A 31 2.07 -5.24 5.71
CA LEU A 31 1.83 -3.94 6.34
C LEU A 31 0.37 -3.55 6.09
N ALA A 32 -0.47 -3.78 7.11
CA ALA A 32 -1.91 -3.57 7.02
C ALA A 32 -2.28 -2.14 7.44
N THR A 33 -2.84 -1.37 6.51
CA THR A 33 -3.18 0.04 6.73
C THR A 33 -4.64 0.27 7.07
N MET A 34 -5.49 -0.77 7.05
CA MET A 34 -6.91 -0.63 7.35
C MET A 34 -7.14 -0.33 8.82
N GLN A 35 -7.86 0.75 9.11
CA GLN A 35 -8.39 1.04 10.45
C GLN A 35 -9.65 0.24 10.73
N VAL A 36 -9.83 -0.17 11.98
CA VAL A 36 -11.02 -0.90 12.45
C VAL A 36 -11.98 0.10 13.07
N TRP A 37 -13.09 0.40 12.39
CA TRP A 37 -14.09 1.36 12.86
C TRP A 37 -15.28 0.70 13.56
N ASP A 38 -15.60 -0.55 13.22
CA ASP A 38 -16.75 -1.29 13.75
C ASP A 38 -16.50 -2.80 13.84
N ALA A 39 -17.45 -3.53 14.43
CA ALA A 39 -17.35 -4.98 14.62
C ALA A 39 -17.31 -5.77 13.30
N GLU A 40 -18.00 -5.30 12.25
CA GLU A 40 -17.98 -5.94 10.93
C GLU A 40 -16.59 -5.80 10.30
N CYS A 41 -16.02 -4.61 10.38
CA CYS A 41 -14.65 -4.35 9.95
C CYS A 41 -13.64 -5.21 10.72
N ALA A 42 -13.80 -5.36 12.04
CA ALA A 42 -12.97 -6.21 12.88
C ALA A 42 -13.02 -7.68 12.44
N ALA A 43 -14.22 -8.21 12.18
CA ALA A 43 -14.40 -9.58 11.69
C ALA A 43 -13.73 -9.81 10.33
N ARG A 44 -13.82 -8.83 9.43
CA ARG A 44 -13.17 -8.86 8.12
C ARG A 44 -11.64 -8.84 8.24
N VAL A 45 -11.10 -7.96 9.08
CA VAL A 45 -9.65 -7.89 9.36
C VAL A 45 -9.14 -9.23 9.92
N GLU A 46 -9.85 -9.82 10.88
CA GLU A 46 -9.46 -11.10 11.47
C GLU A 46 -9.50 -12.25 10.46
N LYS A 47 -10.52 -12.29 9.58
CA LYS A 47 -10.55 -13.26 8.47
C LYS A 47 -9.35 -13.09 7.54
N HIS A 48 -9.01 -11.87 7.16
CA HIS A 48 -7.86 -11.58 6.31
C HIS A 48 -6.53 -11.93 7.00
N ARG A 49 -6.43 -11.67 8.32
CA ARG A 49 -5.26 -12.05 9.12
C ARG A 49 -5.02 -13.57 9.11
N ARG A 50 -6.07 -14.38 9.29
CA ARG A 50 -5.98 -15.86 9.22
C ARG A 50 -5.55 -16.33 7.83
N MET A 51 -6.11 -15.76 6.78
CA MET A 51 -5.73 -16.10 5.40
C MET A 51 -4.26 -15.78 5.12
N ARG A 52 -3.74 -14.65 5.65
CA ARG A 52 -2.34 -14.22 5.52
C ARG A 52 -1.40 -15.12 6.32
N ALA A 53 -1.79 -15.51 7.53
CA ALA A 53 -1.00 -16.42 8.35
C ALA A 53 -0.80 -17.80 7.65
N ALA A 54 -1.83 -18.33 6.99
CA ALA A 54 -1.71 -19.55 6.18
C ALA A 54 -0.71 -19.41 5.02
N LYS A 55 -0.46 -18.19 4.54
CA LYS A 55 0.56 -17.87 3.51
C LYS A 55 1.92 -17.47 4.10
N GLN A 56 2.12 -17.66 5.39
CA GLN A 56 3.34 -17.32 6.12
C GLN A 56 3.70 -15.82 6.07
N PHE A 57 2.69 -14.95 6.13
CA PHE A 57 2.91 -13.53 6.35
C PHE A 57 2.94 -13.20 7.85
N GLU A 58 3.92 -12.39 8.25
CA GLU A 58 3.90 -11.67 9.50
C GLU A 58 3.14 -10.36 9.29
N THR A 59 1.99 -10.19 9.96
CA THR A 59 1.18 -8.98 9.83
C THR A 59 1.64 -7.90 10.80
N VAL A 60 1.94 -6.71 10.28
CA VAL A 60 2.21 -5.49 11.02
C VAL A 60 1.06 -4.53 10.76
N GLU A 61 0.30 -4.21 11.80
CA GLU A 61 -0.77 -3.22 11.71
C GLU A 61 -0.15 -1.81 11.76
N CYS A 62 -0.32 -1.05 10.69
CA CYS A 62 0.25 0.30 10.55
C CYS A 62 -0.75 1.25 9.87
N PRO A 63 -1.90 1.55 10.50
CA PRO A 63 -2.90 2.45 9.93
C PRO A 63 -2.41 3.90 9.84
N LEU A 64 -1.41 4.27 10.64
CA LEU A 64 -0.74 5.57 10.71
C LEU A 64 0.75 5.38 10.95
N HIS A 65 1.52 6.46 10.79
CA HIS A 65 2.93 6.54 11.21
C HIS A 65 3.78 5.39 10.65
N LEU A 66 3.77 5.23 9.34
CA LEU A 66 4.53 4.20 8.65
C LEU A 66 6.04 4.24 8.97
N ASP A 67 6.56 5.41 9.33
CA ASP A 67 7.94 5.64 9.78
C ASP A 67 8.27 4.95 11.11
N ALA A 68 7.26 4.67 11.94
CA ALA A 68 7.41 3.94 13.20
C ALA A 68 7.44 2.40 13.03
N VAL A 69 7.22 1.89 11.83
CA VAL A 69 7.26 0.45 11.55
C VAL A 69 8.67 -0.08 11.72
N HIS A 70 8.78 -1.15 12.52
CA HIS A 70 10.03 -1.89 12.69
C HIS A 70 9.87 -3.34 12.21
N LEU A 71 10.75 -3.77 11.32
CA LEU A 71 10.79 -5.14 10.81
C LEU A 71 11.92 -5.91 11.50
N PRO A 72 11.63 -7.07 12.14
CA PRO A 72 12.62 -7.83 12.91
C PRO A 72 13.83 -8.32 12.10
N ALA A 73 13.63 -8.58 10.81
CA ALA A 73 14.68 -9.03 9.89
C ALA A 73 14.42 -8.52 8.47
N ARG A 74 15.47 -8.46 7.66
CA ARG A 74 15.32 -8.12 6.23
C ARG A 74 14.54 -9.20 5.49
N GLY A 75 13.59 -8.80 4.67
CA GLY A 75 12.76 -9.70 3.88
C GLY A 75 11.93 -8.95 2.86
N THR A 76 10.81 -9.51 2.45
CA THR A 76 9.89 -8.85 1.52
C THR A 76 8.69 -8.29 2.25
N ALA A 77 8.40 -7.01 2.07
CA ALA A 77 7.25 -6.33 2.64
C ALA A 77 6.22 -5.97 1.56
N LEU A 78 4.94 -6.17 1.90
CA LEU A 78 3.78 -5.76 1.11
C LEU A 78 2.98 -4.72 1.89
N LEU A 79 2.84 -3.52 1.38
CA LEU A 79 1.97 -2.49 1.94
C LEU A 79 0.60 -2.52 1.23
N GLU A 80 -0.45 -2.74 2.00
CA GLU A 80 -1.85 -2.84 1.51
C GLU A 80 -2.77 -1.97 2.37
N ASP A 81 -3.23 -0.80 1.88
CA ASP A 81 -2.86 -0.09 0.66
C ASP A 81 -2.60 1.40 0.96
N LEU A 82 -2.02 2.10 -0.01
CA LEU A 82 -1.77 3.54 0.09
C LEU A 82 -3.04 4.39 0.16
N GLY A 83 -4.13 3.92 -0.42
CA GLY A 83 -5.41 4.64 -0.35
C GLY A 83 -5.90 4.77 1.09
N ASN A 84 -5.94 3.65 1.83
CA ASN A 84 -6.30 3.66 3.25
C ASN A 84 -5.32 4.49 4.06
N LEU A 85 -4.01 4.29 3.88
CA LEU A 85 -2.99 5.03 4.61
C LEU A 85 -3.10 6.54 4.37
N THR A 86 -3.33 6.96 3.11
CA THR A 86 -3.50 8.38 2.77
C THR A 86 -4.74 8.97 3.44
N ALA A 87 -5.86 8.25 3.45
CA ALA A 87 -7.06 8.71 4.13
C ALA A 87 -6.86 8.81 5.65
N ASN A 88 -6.22 7.82 6.25
CA ASN A 88 -5.95 7.81 7.68
C ASN A 88 -5.03 8.97 8.07
N GLU A 89 -3.88 9.13 7.41
CA GLU A 89 -2.93 10.22 7.69
C GLU A 89 -3.52 11.62 7.44
N LEU A 90 -4.49 11.73 6.52
CA LEU A 90 -5.11 13.02 6.19
C LEU A 90 -6.21 13.43 7.17
N TYR A 91 -7.02 12.45 7.63
CA TYR A 91 -8.27 12.73 8.34
C TYR A 91 -8.29 12.32 9.81
N ASP A 92 -7.40 11.40 10.23
CA ASP A 92 -7.28 11.04 11.64
C ASP A 92 -6.64 12.20 12.42
N PRO A 93 -7.17 12.57 13.60
CA PRO A 93 -6.56 13.60 14.44
C PRO A 93 -5.10 13.33 14.84
N ALA A 94 -4.70 12.06 14.85
CA ALA A 94 -3.32 11.64 15.12
C ALA A 94 -2.47 11.55 13.84
N GLY A 95 -3.06 11.73 12.65
CA GLY A 95 -2.36 11.66 11.38
C GLY A 95 -1.58 12.93 11.04
N ALA A 96 -0.89 12.91 9.90
CA ALA A 96 -0.02 14.00 9.45
C ALA A 96 -0.78 15.21 8.87
N GLY A 97 -2.09 15.10 8.61
CA GLY A 97 -2.90 16.19 8.07
C GLY A 97 -2.34 16.77 6.77
N PRO A 98 -2.03 18.09 6.71
CA PRO A 98 -1.48 18.71 5.49
C PRO A 98 -0.13 18.13 5.03
N GLN A 99 0.60 17.44 5.90
CA GLN A 99 1.90 16.83 5.61
C GLN A 99 1.80 15.36 5.16
N THR A 100 0.59 14.85 4.91
CA THR A 100 0.30 13.45 4.59
C THR A 100 1.23 12.87 3.52
N ALA A 101 1.37 13.52 2.38
CA ALA A 101 2.20 13.00 1.29
C ALA A 101 3.67 12.87 1.71
N GLN A 102 4.20 13.87 2.43
CA GLN A 102 5.58 13.86 2.92
C GLN A 102 5.79 12.77 3.99
N ALA A 103 4.86 12.64 4.93
CA ALA A 103 4.92 11.63 5.99
C ALA A 103 4.91 10.21 5.41
N ILE A 104 4.01 9.95 4.44
CA ILE A 104 3.94 8.65 3.76
C ILE A 104 5.24 8.35 3.00
N LEU A 105 5.78 9.32 2.23
CA LEU A 105 7.02 9.11 1.47
C LEU A 105 8.19 8.84 2.40
N SER A 106 8.32 9.59 3.49
CA SER A 106 9.36 9.34 4.51
C SER A 106 9.20 7.98 5.17
N GLY A 107 7.97 7.59 5.50
CA GLY A 107 7.67 6.26 6.06
C GLY A 107 7.99 5.11 5.10
N LEU A 108 7.68 5.28 3.81
CA LEU A 108 8.05 4.30 2.78
C LEU A 108 9.57 4.16 2.65
N ASP A 109 10.31 5.25 2.74
CA ASP A 109 11.77 5.22 2.74
C ASP A 109 12.31 4.47 3.96
N ALA A 110 11.74 4.72 5.15
CA ALA A 110 12.12 4.06 6.38
C ALA A 110 11.85 2.54 6.34
N VAL A 111 10.69 2.12 5.80
CA VAL A 111 10.36 0.70 5.61
C VAL A 111 11.25 0.06 4.55
N TYR A 112 11.46 0.74 3.41
CA TYR A 112 12.28 0.20 2.33
C TYR A 112 13.74 -0.02 2.74
N ALA A 113 14.27 0.82 3.61
CA ALA A 113 15.61 0.64 4.16
C ALA A 113 15.75 -0.65 5.00
N GLN A 114 14.64 -1.16 5.57
CA GLN A 114 14.60 -2.35 6.43
C GLN A 114 14.33 -3.65 5.66
N CYS A 115 13.90 -3.60 4.40
CA CYS A 115 13.57 -4.80 3.61
C CYS A 115 14.45 -4.94 2.35
N GLU A 116 14.41 -6.11 1.74
CA GLU A 116 15.07 -6.39 0.45
C GLU A 116 14.18 -5.96 -0.71
N THR A 117 12.87 -6.22 -0.57
CA THR A 117 11.85 -5.88 -1.55
C THR A 117 10.67 -5.24 -0.84
N LEU A 118 10.22 -4.12 -1.37
CA LEU A 118 8.97 -3.46 -0.96
C LEU A 118 8.01 -3.45 -2.14
N ILE A 119 6.83 -4.04 -1.93
CA ILE A 119 5.72 -4.01 -2.86
C ILE A 119 4.65 -3.12 -2.25
N VAL A 120 4.20 -2.13 -3.02
CA VAL A 120 3.23 -1.13 -2.56
C VAL A 120 1.99 -1.21 -3.43
N VAL A 121 0.84 -1.47 -2.83
CA VAL A 121 -0.46 -1.44 -3.52
C VAL A 121 -1.08 -0.06 -3.39
N SER A 122 -1.56 0.48 -4.49
CA SER A 122 -2.27 1.75 -4.53
C SER A 122 -3.48 1.73 -5.45
N ASN A 123 -4.38 2.68 -5.23
CA ASN A 123 -5.58 2.85 -6.04
C ASN A 123 -5.35 3.87 -7.16
N GLU A 124 -5.92 3.56 -8.32
CA GLU A 124 -6.05 4.49 -9.44
C GLU A 124 -7.44 5.14 -9.38
N VAL A 125 -7.51 6.33 -8.78
CA VAL A 125 -8.78 7.04 -8.56
C VAL A 125 -8.94 8.28 -9.45
N PHE A 126 -7.99 8.50 -10.38
CA PHE A 126 -7.86 9.75 -11.16
C PHE A 126 -8.52 9.71 -12.54
N SER A 127 -9.07 8.58 -12.97
CA SER A 127 -9.61 8.40 -14.31
C SER A 127 -11.06 8.85 -14.50
N GLY A 128 -11.67 9.47 -13.49
CA GLY A 128 -13.10 9.80 -13.47
C GLY A 128 -13.51 11.15 -14.04
N GLY A 129 -12.58 12.09 -14.30
CA GLY A 129 -12.85 13.37 -14.92
C GLY A 129 -13.90 14.27 -14.22
N ALA A 130 -14.17 14.05 -12.93
CA ALA A 130 -15.09 14.88 -12.15
C ALA A 130 -14.32 15.93 -11.35
N ASP A 131 -14.83 17.15 -11.33
CA ASP A 131 -14.38 18.18 -10.40
C ASP A 131 -14.88 17.80 -9.00
N TYR A 132 -14.00 17.21 -8.19
CA TYR A 132 -14.29 16.95 -6.78
C TYR A 132 -13.99 18.24 -6.00
N ALA A 133 -14.91 18.62 -5.11
CA ALA A 133 -14.73 19.83 -4.28
C ALA A 133 -14.32 19.47 -2.84
N GLY A 134 -13.42 20.23 -2.26
CA GLY A 134 -13.10 20.20 -0.85
C GLY A 134 -12.20 19.06 -0.39
N ASP A 135 -12.64 18.28 0.61
CA ASP A 135 -11.80 17.26 1.26
C ASP A 135 -11.41 16.11 0.33
N THR A 136 -12.26 15.77 -0.65
CA THR A 136 -11.96 14.74 -1.66
C THR A 136 -10.78 15.16 -2.54
N ASP A 137 -10.68 16.44 -2.93
CA ASP A 137 -9.55 16.96 -3.72
C ASP A 137 -8.24 16.85 -2.96
N ARG A 138 -8.25 17.13 -1.65
CA ARG A 138 -7.06 17.03 -0.80
C ARG A 138 -6.54 15.59 -0.74
N TYR A 139 -7.44 14.63 -0.59
CA TYR A 139 -7.09 13.21 -0.62
C TYR A 139 -6.52 12.79 -1.98
N LEU A 140 -7.19 13.17 -3.07
CA LEU A 140 -6.74 12.83 -4.43
C LEU A 140 -5.37 13.44 -4.73
N LEU A 141 -5.13 14.71 -4.36
CA LEU A 141 -3.84 15.38 -4.56
C LEU A 141 -2.73 14.71 -3.76
N ALA A 142 -2.97 14.38 -2.49
CA ALA A 142 -1.98 13.70 -1.66
C ALA A 142 -1.63 12.31 -2.22
N LEU A 143 -2.64 11.50 -2.57
CA LEU A 143 -2.43 10.18 -3.17
C LEU A 143 -1.73 10.26 -4.53
N ALA A 144 -2.10 11.24 -5.37
CA ALA A 144 -1.43 11.48 -6.66
C ALA A 144 0.04 11.83 -6.48
N GLN A 145 0.37 12.70 -5.54
CA GLN A 145 1.75 13.08 -5.24
C GLN A 145 2.58 11.87 -4.81
N VAL A 146 2.05 11.03 -3.91
CA VAL A 146 2.71 9.81 -3.46
C VAL A 146 2.89 8.84 -4.63
N ASN A 147 1.83 8.56 -5.40
CA ASN A 147 1.88 7.64 -6.54
C ASN A 147 2.90 8.09 -7.60
N ASN A 148 2.91 9.36 -7.97
CA ASN A 148 3.84 9.90 -8.96
C ASN A 148 5.29 9.79 -8.50
N THR A 149 5.56 10.11 -7.23
CA THR A 149 6.89 10.03 -6.64
C THR A 149 7.37 8.57 -6.61
N LEU A 150 6.51 7.64 -6.17
CA LEU A 150 6.83 6.21 -6.15
C LEU A 150 7.04 5.65 -7.56
N ALA A 151 6.18 5.98 -8.53
CA ALA A 151 6.31 5.51 -9.90
C ALA A 151 7.65 5.96 -10.53
N ALA A 152 8.09 7.18 -10.25
CA ALA A 152 9.39 7.68 -10.71
C ALA A 152 10.57 6.90 -10.11
N ARG A 153 10.48 6.50 -8.83
CA ARG A 153 11.54 5.84 -8.05
C ARG A 153 11.51 4.31 -8.15
N ALA A 154 10.35 3.71 -8.41
CA ALA A 154 10.16 2.27 -8.42
C ALA A 154 10.98 1.58 -9.52
N ASP A 155 11.45 0.36 -9.23
CA ASP A 155 12.09 -0.53 -10.21
C ASP A 155 11.06 -1.12 -11.18
N ALA A 156 9.81 -1.33 -10.70
CA ALA A 156 8.70 -1.79 -11.52
C ALA A 156 7.41 -1.04 -11.16
N VAL A 157 6.62 -0.72 -12.18
CA VAL A 157 5.25 -0.17 -12.06
C VAL A 157 4.31 -1.05 -12.86
N VAL A 158 3.34 -1.64 -12.17
CA VAL A 158 2.40 -2.61 -12.74
C VAL A 158 0.98 -2.12 -12.53
N ARG A 159 0.20 -2.04 -13.60
CA ARG A 159 -1.24 -1.81 -13.53
C ARG A 159 -1.99 -3.12 -13.65
N VAL A 160 -2.89 -3.41 -12.71
CA VAL A 160 -3.72 -4.61 -12.78
C VAL A 160 -5.09 -4.26 -13.35
N VAL A 161 -5.43 -4.88 -14.49
CA VAL A 161 -6.70 -4.68 -15.20
C VAL A 161 -7.41 -6.03 -15.28
N CYS A 162 -8.54 -6.18 -14.60
CA CYS A 162 -9.31 -7.44 -14.58
C CYS A 162 -8.46 -8.67 -14.22
N GLY A 163 -7.57 -8.52 -13.23
CA GLY A 163 -6.64 -9.57 -12.80
C GLY A 163 -5.39 -9.75 -13.66
N ILE A 164 -5.28 -9.03 -14.78
CA ILE A 164 -4.15 -9.13 -15.71
C ILE A 164 -3.13 -8.03 -15.39
N PRO A 165 -1.87 -8.36 -15.04
CA PRO A 165 -0.82 -7.37 -14.82
C PRO A 165 -0.31 -6.81 -16.15
N VAL A 166 -0.18 -5.49 -16.20
CA VAL A 166 0.40 -4.75 -17.33
C VAL A 166 1.56 -3.92 -16.81
N TYR A 167 2.76 -4.16 -17.30
CA TYR A 167 3.96 -3.46 -16.87
C TYR A 167 4.13 -2.16 -17.63
N TYR A 168 4.19 -1.05 -16.91
CA TYR A 168 4.53 0.29 -17.44
C TYR A 168 6.01 0.61 -17.23
N LYS A 169 6.64 -0.01 -16.24
CA LYS A 169 8.07 0.10 -15.97
C LYS A 169 8.58 -1.22 -15.41
N GLY A 170 9.80 -1.60 -15.76
CA GLY A 170 10.35 -2.91 -15.41
C GLY A 170 9.75 -4.06 -16.24
N VAL A 171 10.06 -5.28 -15.82
CA VAL A 171 9.53 -6.52 -16.43
C VAL A 171 9.16 -7.50 -15.32
N GLU A 172 8.31 -8.46 -15.64
CA GLU A 172 8.05 -9.58 -14.73
C GLU A 172 9.34 -10.38 -14.53
N LYS A 173 9.71 -10.60 -13.25
CA LYS A 173 10.87 -11.42 -12.87
C LYS A 173 10.41 -12.74 -12.26
#